data_7d8d6abf185415edf3c79cbe2610e018
#
_entry.id   7d8d6abf185415edf3c79cbe2610e018
#
_cell.length_a   1.000
_cell.length_b   1.000
_cell.length_c   1.000
_cell.angle_alpha   90.00
_cell.angle_beta   90.00
_cell.angle_gamma   90.00
#
_symmetry.space_group_name_H-M   'P 1'
#
loop_
_entity.id
_entity.type
_entity.pdbx_description
1 polymer ?
#
loop_
_entity_poly.entity_id
_entity_poly.type
_entity_poly.pdbx_seq_one_letter_code
_entity_poly.pdbx_strand_id
1 'polypeptide(L)'
;PFESQYKDFAKRMNFDISTHENIPWQGSNKKFMSTLFDVVLHPIEQQGVDFWWLDWQQWVFDKDIEKLNNTWWLNYTFFEDMKRNTDKRPLIYHRWGGLGNHRYQIGFSGDAYITWNTLEYQPYFTNTASNVLYGYWSHDIGGHKFIEDDNVYQFDPEMYVRWVQYGALSPILRTHSNKDPSLVKEIWRYLSLI
;
A
#
# COMPACT_ATOMS: atom_id res chain seq x y z
N PRO A 1 16.75 8.19 -11.96
CA PRO A 1 18.12 7.98 -12.50
C PRO A 1 19.12 7.51 -11.45
N PHE A 2 18.77 7.45 -10.17
CA PHE A 2 19.68 7.11 -9.07
C PHE A 2 19.59 5.65 -8.63
N GLU A 3 18.51 4.94 -9.01
CA GLU A 3 18.31 3.53 -8.69
C GLU A 3 19.32 2.65 -9.44
N SER A 4 19.76 1.59 -8.78
CA SER A 4 20.77 0.66 -9.33
C SER A 4 20.32 0.02 -10.65
N GLN A 5 19.04 -0.23 -10.82
CA GLN A 5 18.45 -0.85 -12.00
C GLN A 5 18.15 0.13 -13.16
N TYR A 6 18.32 1.43 -12.94
CA TYR A 6 17.96 2.45 -13.93
C TYR A 6 18.57 2.22 -15.30
N LYS A 7 19.87 1.94 -15.36
CA LYS A 7 20.59 1.76 -16.63
C LYS A 7 20.09 0.54 -17.41
N ASP A 8 19.86 -0.57 -16.73
CA ASP A 8 19.40 -1.80 -17.36
C ASP A 8 17.95 -1.66 -17.83
N PHE A 9 17.12 -1.02 -17.03
CA PHE A 9 15.75 -0.70 -17.39
C PHE A 9 15.70 0.22 -18.63
N ALA A 10 16.46 1.29 -18.61
CA ALA A 10 16.54 2.27 -19.72
C ALA A 10 17.02 1.59 -21.01
N LYS A 11 18.04 0.75 -20.92
CA LYS A 11 18.54 -0.03 -22.07
C LYS A 11 17.45 -0.90 -22.68
N ARG A 12 16.68 -1.61 -21.87
CA ARG A 12 15.56 -2.46 -22.35
C ARG A 12 14.44 -1.63 -22.99
N MET A 13 14.18 -0.45 -22.44
CA MET A 13 13.18 0.48 -22.96
C MET A 13 13.65 1.29 -24.17
N ASN A 14 14.94 1.24 -24.54
CA ASN A 14 15.59 2.13 -25.51
C ASN A 14 15.45 3.60 -25.10
N PHE A 15 15.56 3.89 -23.82
CA PHE A 15 15.46 5.24 -23.26
C PHE A 15 16.85 5.89 -23.19
N ASP A 16 16.95 7.13 -23.63
CA ASP A 16 18.20 7.89 -23.57
C ASP A 16 18.48 8.35 -22.13
N ILE A 17 19.59 7.87 -21.56
CA ILE A 17 20.02 8.20 -20.20
C ILE A 17 20.92 9.43 -20.12
N SER A 18 21.31 10.02 -21.26
CA SER A 18 22.21 11.19 -21.28
C SER A 18 21.59 12.43 -20.62
N THR A 19 20.28 12.52 -20.62
CA THR A 19 19.53 13.61 -20.00
C THR A 19 19.38 13.50 -18.49
N HIS A 20 19.68 12.33 -17.91
CA HIS A 20 19.44 11.99 -16.50
C HIS A 20 17.97 12.14 -16.05
N GLU A 21 17.04 12.07 -16.97
CA GLU A 21 15.61 12.15 -16.67
C GLU A 21 15.04 10.82 -16.12
N ASN A 22 13.92 10.92 -15.43
CA ASN A 22 13.18 9.73 -15.01
C ASN A 22 12.52 9.08 -16.22
N ILE A 23 12.55 7.75 -16.27
CA ILE A 23 11.83 7.00 -17.30
C ILE A 23 10.32 7.18 -17.04
N PRO A 24 9.56 7.72 -18.01
CA PRO A 24 8.14 7.95 -17.83
C PRO A 24 7.38 6.66 -17.55
N TRP A 25 6.43 6.71 -16.60
CA TRP A 25 5.56 5.61 -16.31
C TRP A 25 4.67 5.26 -17.50
N GLN A 26 4.58 3.96 -17.81
CA GLN A 26 3.79 3.42 -18.92
C GLN A 26 3.10 2.11 -18.47
N GLY A 27 2.21 2.19 -17.48
CA GLY A 27 1.58 1.05 -16.84
C GLY A 27 0.76 0.14 -17.76
N SER A 28 0.20 0.68 -18.84
CA SER A 28 -0.52 -0.09 -19.86
C SER A 28 0.38 -0.66 -20.97
N ASN A 29 1.65 -0.29 -21.00
CA ASN A 29 2.61 -0.79 -21.98
C ASN A 29 3.19 -2.13 -21.55
N LYS A 30 2.91 -3.19 -22.31
CA LYS A 30 3.38 -4.54 -22.01
C LYS A 30 4.91 -4.63 -21.88
N LYS A 31 5.66 -3.94 -22.76
CA LYS A 31 7.12 -3.95 -22.70
C LYS A 31 7.62 -3.27 -21.43
N PHE A 32 7.00 -2.15 -21.03
CA PHE A 32 7.34 -1.46 -19.79
C PHE A 32 7.10 -2.36 -18.58
N MET A 33 5.91 -2.94 -18.46
CA MET A 33 5.57 -3.79 -17.33
C MET A 33 6.43 -5.06 -17.26
N SER A 34 6.66 -5.74 -18.37
CA SER A 34 7.58 -6.90 -18.37
C SER A 34 9.02 -6.50 -17.99
N THR A 35 9.48 -5.34 -18.44
CA THR A 35 10.79 -4.83 -18.05
C THR A 35 10.85 -4.49 -16.56
N LEU A 36 9.77 -3.91 -15.99
CA LEU A 36 9.66 -3.61 -14.58
C LEU A 36 9.76 -4.89 -13.73
N PHE A 37 9.01 -5.92 -14.10
CA PHE A 37 9.08 -7.20 -13.40
C PHE A 37 10.46 -7.82 -13.51
N ASP A 38 10.98 -8.00 -14.70
CA ASP A 38 12.23 -8.75 -14.94
C ASP A 38 13.46 -8.05 -14.37
N VAL A 39 13.55 -6.72 -14.50
CA VAL A 39 14.76 -5.95 -14.17
C VAL A 39 14.74 -5.44 -12.73
N VAL A 40 13.56 -5.11 -12.22
CA VAL A 40 13.43 -4.46 -10.90
C VAL A 40 12.87 -5.40 -9.86
N LEU A 41 11.70 -5.99 -10.10
CA LEU A 41 10.94 -6.65 -9.04
C LEU A 41 11.38 -8.10 -8.80
N HIS A 42 11.57 -8.90 -9.84
CA HIS A 42 12.00 -10.29 -9.68
C HIS A 42 13.37 -10.44 -8.98
N PRO A 43 14.39 -9.59 -9.26
CA PRO A 43 15.63 -9.62 -8.49
C PRO A 43 15.47 -9.30 -7.00
N ILE A 44 14.51 -8.44 -6.66
CA ILE A 44 14.19 -8.11 -5.26
C ILE A 44 13.46 -9.28 -4.60
N GLU A 45 12.52 -9.92 -5.29
CA GLU A 45 11.84 -11.12 -4.79
C GLU A 45 12.83 -12.26 -4.50
N GLN A 46 13.85 -12.44 -5.35
CA GLN A 46 14.92 -13.43 -5.13
C GLN A 46 15.72 -13.16 -3.86
N GLN A 47 15.71 -11.94 -3.35
CA GLN A 47 16.35 -11.58 -2.08
C GLN A 47 15.49 -11.88 -0.86
N GLY A 48 14.25 -12.39 -1.05
CA GLY A 48 13.37 -12.82 0.03
C GLY A 48 12.10 -12.02 0.22
N VAL A 49 11.70 -11.20 -0.75
CA VAL A 49 10.40 -10.52 -0.73
C VAL A 49 9.30 -11.52 -1.09
N ASP A 50 8.29 -11.65 -0.23
CA ASP A 50 7.19 -12.61 -0.38
C ASP A 50 5.95 -12.02 -1.04
N PHE A 51 5.72 -10.72 -0.92
CA PHE A 51 4.57 -10.02 -1.51
C PHE A 51 4.87 -8.55 -1.74
N TRP A 52 4.04 -7.90 -2.57
CA TRP A 52 4.17 -6.49 -2.88
C TRP A 52 3.10 -5.66 -2.19
N TRP A 53 3.52 -4.52 -1.67
CA TRP A 53 2.63 -3.46 -1.23
C TRP A 53 2.54 -2.41 -2.34
N LEU A 54 1.36 -2.32 -2.98
CA LEU A 54 1.08 -1.36 -4.03
C LEU A 54 0.41 -0.13 -3.42
N ASP A 55 1.23 0.87 -3.17
CA ASP A 55 0.81 2.16 -2.66
C ASP A 55 0.95 3.24 -3.73
N TRP A 56 0.03 4.22 -3.75
CA TRP A 56 0.05 5.30 -4.73
C TRP A 56 0.23 4.81 -6.17
N GLN A 57 -0.74 4.01 -6.67
CA GLN A 57 -0.67 3.39 -8.01
C GLN A 57 -0.86 4.41 -9.14
N GLN A 58 -0.02 5.45 -9.19
CA GLN A 58 0.07 6.41 -10.29
C GLN A 58 -1.30 6.92 -10.75
N TRP A 59 -1.78 8.02 -10.42
CA TRP A 59 -3.06 8.61 -10.87
C TRP A 59 -4.28 7.66 -10.85
N VAL A 60 -5.48 8.19 -10.94
CA VAL A 60 -6.72 7.38 -10.93
C VAL A 60 -6.85 6.55 -12.21
N PHE A 61 -6.52 7.15 -13.35
CA PHE A 61 -6.63 6.50 -14.65
C PHE A 61 -5.27 6.44 -15.35
N ASP A 62 -5.12 5.41 -16.18
CA ASP A 62 -4.00 5.30 -17.09
C ASP A 62 -4.02 6.45 -18.11
N LYS A 63 -2.84 6.96 -18.46
CA LYS A 63 -2.73 8.13 -19.35
C LYS A 63 -2.91 7.77 -20.83
N ASP A 64 -2.66 6.51 -21.20
CA ASP A 64 -2.64 6.05 -22.57
C ASP A 64 -3.93 5.26 -22.92
N ILE A 65 -4.64 4.73 -21.93
CA ILE A 65 -5.91 4.01 -22.11
C ILE A 65 -7.02 4.71 -21.33
N GLU A 66 -7.95 5.30 -22.08
CA GLU A 66 -9.09 6.02 -21.50
C GLU A 66 -9.89 5.12 -20.51
N LYS A 67 -10.18 5.67 -19.35
CA LYS A 67 -10.97 5.01 -18.29
C LYS A 67 -10.37 3.74 -17.69
N LEU A 68 -9.16 3.34 -18.05
CA LEU A 68 -8.47 2.26 -17.37
C LEU A 68 -8.05 2.74 -15.97
N ASN A 69 -8.69 2.20 -14.94
CA ASN A 69 -8.33 2.52 -13.56
C ASN A 69 -7.01 1.86 -13.18
N ASN A 70 -6.04 2.67 -12.75
CA ASN A 70 -4.70 2.20 -12.43
C ASN A 70 -4.66 1.25 -11.23
N THR A 71 -5.44 1.49 -10.20
CA THR A 71 -5.49 0.57 -9.05
C THR A 71 -5.91 -0.84 -9.49
N TRP A 72 -6.95 -0.93 -10.31
CA TRP A 72 -7.41 -2.20 -10.87
C TRP A 72 -6.37 -2.86 -11.76
N TRP A 73 -5.81 -2.07 -12.67
CA TRP A 73 -4.86 -2.58 -13.64
C TRP A 73 -3.57 -3.07 -13.00
N LEU A 74 -3.01 -2.31 -12.08
CA LEU A 74 -1.77 -2.69 -11.40
C LEU A 74 -1.98 -3.85 -10.42
N ASN A 75 -3.09 -3.86 -9.68
CA ASN A 75 -3.43 -5.01 -8.86
C ASN A 75 -3.52 -6.29 -9.69
N TYR A 76 -4.18 -6.22 -10.84
CA TYR A 76 -4.29 -7.34 -11.77
C TYR A 76 -2.91 -7.78 -12.28
N THR A 77 -2.11 -6.86 -12.80
CA THR A 77 -0.81 -7.20 -13.41
C THR A 77 0.18 -7.79 -12.41
N PHE A 78 0.28 -7.20 -11.22
CA PHE A 78 1.14 -7.73 -10.15
C PHE A 78 0.66 -9.09 -9.65
N PHE A 79 -0.64 -9.26 -9.46
CA PHE A 79 -1.20 -10.52 -9.03
C PHE A 79 -1.00 -11.63 -10.04
N GLU A 80 -1.20 -11.35 -11.34
CA GLU A 80 -0.98 -12.33 -12.41
C GLU A 80 0.53 -12.66 -12.55
N ASP A 81 1.41 -11.68 -12.42
CA ASP A 81 2.85 -11.94 -12.43
C ASP A 81 3.28 -12.87 -11.29
N MET A 82 2.75 -12.67 -10.09
CA MET A 82 3.08 -13.54 -8.95
C MET A 82 2.65 -14.99 -9.13
N LYS A 83 1.69 -15.29 -10.00
CA LYS A 83 1.28 -16.69 -10.32
C LYS A 83 2.36 -17.51 -11.02
N ARG A 84 3.43 -16.88 -11.53
CA ARG A 84 4.59 -17.61 -12.07
C ARG A 84 5.25 -18.50 -11.02
N ASN A 85 5.15 -18.15 -9.75
CA ASN A 85 5.62 -18.97 -8.65
C ASN A 85 4.51 -19.95 -8.24
N THR A 86 4.65 -21.22 -8.61
CA THR A 86 3.65 -22.26 -8.33
C THR A 86 3.65 -22.75 -6.89
N ASP A 87 4.69 -22.46 -6.14
CA ASP A 87 4.86 -22.93 -4.75
C ASP A 87 4.22 -21.99 -3.72
N LYS A 88 3.86 -20.78 -4.15
CA LYS A 88 3.25 -19.76 -3.30
C LYS A 88 1.94 -19.25 -3.90
N ARG A 89 0.97 -18.93 -3.04
CA ARG A 89 -0.22 -18.21 -3.48
C ARG A 89 0.16 -16.76 -3.75
N PRO A 90 -0.30 -16.16 -4.86
CA PRO A 90 -0.14 -14.74 -5.08
C PRO A 90 -0.75 -13.95 -3.92
N LEU A 91 -0.05 -12.95 -3.44
CA LEU A 91 -0.50 -12.07 -2.38
C LEU A 91 -0.05 -10.66 -2.67
N ILE A 92 -0.98 -9.72 -2.73
CA ILE A 92 -0.66 -8.30 -2.77
C ILE A 92 -1.39 -7.54 -1.67
N TYR A 93 -0.77 -6.48 -1.22
CA TYR A 93 -1.29 -5.51 -0.29
C TYR A 93 -1.46 -4.20 -1.02
N HIS A 94 -2.67 -3.67 -1.10
CA HIS A 94 -2.97 -2.56 -2.00
C HIS A 94 -3.98 -1.57 -1.41
N ARG A 95 -4.10 -0.42 -2.03
CA ARG A 95 -5.10 0.58 -1.66
C ARG A 95 -6.52 0.16 -2.11
N TRP A 96 -7.48 1.00 -1.77
CA TRP A 96 -8.88 0.87 -2.19
C TRP A 96 -9.00 0.82 -3.73
N GLY A 97 -10.01 0.15 -4.21
CA GLY A 97 -10.30 0.05 -5.65
C GLY A 97 -11.77 -0.26 -5.94
N GLY A 98 -12.59 -0.25 -4.90
CA GLY A 98 -14.02 -0.51 -5.02
C GLY A 98 -14.39 -1.99 -5.19
N LEU A 99 -15.59 -2.22 -5.71
CA LEU A 99 -16.13 -3.56 -5.88
C LEU A 99 -15.25 -4.43 -6.79
N GLY A 100 -15.02 -5.67 -6.37
CA GLY A 100 -14.18 -6.62 -7.09
C GLY A 100 -12.71 -6.62 -6.69
N ASN A 101 -12.22 -5.63 -5.96
CA ASN A 101 -10.83 -5.53 -5.53
C ASN A 101 -10.46 -6.58 -4.46
N HIS A 102 -11.45 -7.20 -3.82
CA HIS A 102 -11.26 -8.35 -2.94
C HIS A 102 -10.54 -9.54 -3.61
N ARG A 103 -10.50 -9.59 -4.95
CA ARG A 103 -9.74 -10.60 -5.72
C ARG A 103 -8.25 -10.56 -5.45
N TYR A 104 -7.74 -9.43 -4.98
CA TYR A 104 -6.31 -9.18 -4.80
C TYR A 104 -5.91 -9.13 -3.32
N GLN A 105 -6.72 -9.74 -2.48
CA GLN A 105 -6.64 -10.04 -1.07
C GLN A 105 -6.69 -8.83 -0.15
N ILE A 106 -5.54 -8.16 0.11
CA ILE A 106 -5.43 -7.23 1.22
C ILE A 106 -5.55 -5.80 0.72
N GLY A 107 -6.60 -5.13 1.13
CA GLY A 107 -6.71 -3.69 1.00
C GLY A 107 -6.36 -2.94 2.28
N PHE A 108 -6.12 -1.64 2.20
CA PHE A 108 -5.97 -0.80 3.37
C PHE A 108 -6.54 0.60 3.17
N SER A 109 -6.85 1.26 4.29
CA SER A 109 -7.54 2.56 4.28
C SER A 109 -6.64 3.72 3.81
N GLY A 110 -5.32 3.55 3.85
CA GLY A 110 -4.37 4.59 3.44
C GLY A 110 -4.27 5.73 4.46
N ASP A 111 -4.10 6.94 3.98
CA ASP A 111 -3.73 8.14 4.72
C ASP A 111 -4.89 8.73 5.56
N ALA A 112 -5.45 7.92 6.46
CA ALA A 112 -6.55 8.34 7.31
C ALA A 112 -6.11 9.40 8.34
N TYR A 113 -6.97 10.38 8.61
CA TYR A 113 -6.70 11.37 9.64
C TYR A 113 -6.69 10.77 11.05
N ILE A 114 -5.84 11.31 11.91
CA ILE A 114 -5.74 10.94 13.32
C ILE A 114 -6.85 11.69 14.09
N THR A 115 -8.06 11.13 14.08
CA THR A 115 -9.23 11.68 14.75
C THR A 115 -10.13 10.58 15.31
N TRP A 116 -10.90 10.90 16.32
CA TRP A 116 -11.94 10.03 16.87
C TRP A 116 -12.99 9.65 15.81
N ASN A 117 -13.40 10.59 14.97
CA ASN A 117 -14.36 10.33 13.90
C ASN A 117 -13.83 9.31 12.89
N THR A 118 -12.54 9.39 12.56
CA THR A 118 -11.91 8.38 11.70
C THR A 118 -11.95 7.00 12.34
N LEU A 119 -11.61 6.89 13.62
CA LEU A 119 -11.65 5.61 14.33
C LEU A 119 -13.07 5.05 14.44
N GLU A 120 -14.05 5.87 14.77
CA GLU A 120 -15.46 5.47 14.86
C GLU A 120 -16.00 4.92 13.52
N TYR A 121 -15.57 5.48 12.42
CA TYR A 121 -15.98 5.04 11.08
C TYR A 121 -15.41 3.66 10.68
N GLN A 122 -14.23 3.28 11.18
CA GLN A 122 -13.55 2.06 10.70
C GLN A 122 -14.31 0.75 10.95
N PRO A 123 -14.91 0.50 12.12
CA PRO A 123 -15.74 -0.69 12.33
C PRO A 123 -16.93 -0.76 11.37
N TYR A 124 -17.59 0.35 11.14
CA TYR A 124 -18.71 0.43 10.18
C TYR A 124 -18.24 0.10 8.76
N PHE A 125 -17.14 0.73 8.33
CA PHE A 125 -16.57 0.49 7.01
C PHE A 125 -16.18 -0.99 6.82
N THR A 126 -15.47 -1.56 7.78
CA THR A 126 -14.97 -2.94 7.70
C THR A 126 -16.11 -3.95 7.64
N ASN A 127 -17.14 -3.77 8.47
CA ASN A 127 -18.32 -4.61 8.44
C ASN A 127 -19.07 -4.51 7.11
N THR A 128 -19.18 -3.31 6.56
CA THR A 128 -19.84 -3.08 5.27
C THR A 128 -19.04 -3.70 4.13
N ALA A 129 -17.73 -3.56 4.13
CA ALA A 129 -16.83 -4.16 3.15
C ALA A 129 -16.91 -5.69 3.16
N SER A 130 -17.09 -6.31 4.32
CA SER A 130 -17.25 -7.75 4.47
C SER A 130 -18.47 -8.31 3.74
N ASN A 131 -19.54 -7.52 3.59
CA ASN A 131 -20.74 -7.91 2.85
C ASN A 131 -20.48 -8.13 1.34
N VAL A 132 -19.40 -7.56 0.82
CA VAL A 132 -18.95 -7.73 -0.57
C VAL A 132 -17.66 -8.55 -0.66
N LEU A 133 -17.41 -9.40 0.34
CA LEU A 133 -16.26 -10.30 0.45
C LEU A 133 -14.91 -9.59 0.58
N TYR A 134 -14.90 -8.31 0.98
CA TYR A 134 -13.68 -7.54 1.18
C TYR A 134 -13.32 -7.43 2.67
N GLY A 135 -13.35 -8.56 3.37
CA GLY A 135 -13.06 -8.64 4.80
C GLY A 135 -11.56 -8.69 5.15
N TYR A 136 -10.68 -8.93 4.17
CA TYR A 136 -9.24 -8.97 4.40
C TYR A 136 -8.67 -7.55 4.27
N TRP A 137 -8.91 -6.75 5.31
CA TRP A 137 -8.67 -5.32 5.31
C TRP A 137 -7.72 -4.90 6.44
N SER A 138 -6.91 -3.91 6.15
CA SER A 138 -5.96 -3.31 7.08
C SER A 138 -6.21 -1.81 7.24
N HIS A 139 -5.71 -1.28 8.32
CA HIS A 139 -5.70 0.16 8.57
C HIS A 139 -4.29 0.59 8.99
N ASP A 140 -4.03 1.89 8.86
CA ASP A 140 -2.95 2.55 9.58
C ASP A 140 -3.41 2.74 11.02
N ILE A 141 -3.09 1.76 11.89
CA ILE A 141 -3.52 1.79 13.29
C ILE A 141 -2.87 2.96 14.01
N GLY A 142 -3.73 3.84 14.57
CA GLY A 142 -3.34 5.12 15.12
C GLY A 142 -3.60 6.31 14.21
N GLY A 143 -3.95 6.03 12.94
CA GLY A 143 -4.11 7.03 11.89
C GLY A 143 -2.78 7.36 11.19
N HIS A 144 -2.85 8.07 10.07
CA HIS A 144 -1.69 8.38 9.24
C HIS A 144 -1.20 9.82 9.41
N LYS A 145 -2.10 10.79 9.36
CA LYS A 145 -1.73 12.21 9.40
C LYS A 145 -2.69 13.06 10.23
N PHE A 146 -2.17 14.16 10.74
CA PHE A 146 -2.95 15.16 11.46
C PHE A 146 -3.71 16.08 10.49
N ILE A 147 -4.76 16.72 10.99
CA ILE A 147 -5.42 17.81 10.29
C ILE A 147 -4.49 19.02 10.35
N GLU A 148 -4.19 19.63 9.20
CA GLU A 148 -3.16 20.66 9.05
C GLU A 148 -3.47 21.99 9.78
N ASP A 149 -4.71 22.24 10.16
CA ASP A 149 -5.14 23.51 10.77
C ASP A 149 -4.79 23.65 12.26
N ASP A 150 -4.40 22.57 12.92
CA ASP A 150 -4.00 22.63 14.31
C ASP A 150 -2.46 22.59 14.42
N ASN A 151 -1.85 23.76 14.52
CA ASN A 151 -0.41 23.92 14.78
C ASN A 151 0.07 23.29 16.11
N VAL A 152 -0.79 22.54 16.77
CA VAL A 152 -0.49 21.84 18.03
C VAL A 152 -0.78 20.36 17.83
N TYR A 153 0.28 19.63 17.50
CA TYR A 153 0.27 18.19 17.59
C TYR A 153 0.08 17.77 19.05
N GLN A 154 -1.05 17.18 19.36
CA GLN A 154 -1.26 16.53 20.64
C GLN A 154 -1.59 15.06 20.42
N PHE A 155 -0.67 14.20 20.86
CA PHE A 155 -0.93 12.77 20.91
C PHE A 155 -2.02 12.48 21.94
N ASP A 156 -3.04 11.73 21.53
CA ASP A 156 -4.10 11.21 22.39
C ASP A 156 -3.85 9.74 22.70
N PRO A 157 -3.32 9.40 23.89
CA PRO A 157 -3.04 8.03 24.27
C PRO A 157 -4.28 7.14 24.29
N GLU A 158 -5.44 7.67 24.70
CA GLU A 158 -6.68 6.89 24.74
C GLU A 158 -7.13 6.53 23.34
N MET A 159 -7.17 7.47 22.41
CA MET A 159 -7.51 7.21 21.02
C MET A 159 -6.58 6.14 20.43
N TYR A 160 -5.28 6.23 20.69
CA TYR A 160 -4.34 5.23 20.20
C TYR A 160 -4.61 3.83 20.79
N VAL A 161 -4.90 3.73 22.07
CA VAL A 161 -5.29 2.45 22.70
C VAL A 161 -6.55 1.88 22.03
N ARG A 162 -7.55 2.71 21.75
CA ARG A 162 -8.77 2.26 21.06
C ARG A 162 -8.47 1.78 19.63
N TRP A 163 -7.59 2.47 18.91
CA TRP A 163 -7.11 2.00 17.61
C TRP A 163 -6.45 0.63 17.69
N VAL A 164 -5.58 0.40 18.69
CA VAL A 164 -4.92 -0.89 18.88
C VAL A 164 -5.92 -1.98 19.25
N GLN A 165 -6.88 -1.69 20.12
CA GLN A 165 -7.96 -2.63 20.46
C GLN A 165 -8.77 -3.04 19.23
N TYR A 166 -9.14 -2.09 18.41
CA TYR A 166 -9.80 -2.35 17.12
C TYR A 166 -8.91 -3.17 16.18
N GLY A 167 -7.65 -2.80 16.05
CA GLY A 167 -6.68 -3.49 15.20
C GLY A 167 -6.40 -4.93 15.63
N ALA A 168 -6.41 -5.21 16.95
CA ALA A 168 -6.20 -6.56 17.49
C ALA A 168 -7.34 -7.53 17.12
N LEU A 169 -8.53 -7.00 16.82
CA LEU A 169 -9.68 -7.78 16.34
C LEU A 169 -9.83 -7.75 14.81
N SER A 170 -8.94 -7.05 14.12
CA SER A 170 -8.92 -6.96 12.66
C SER A 170 -8.06 -8.07 12.04
N PRO A 171 -8.33 -8.49 10.80
CA PRO A 171 -7.53 -9.51 10.12
C PRO A 171 -6.05 -9.17 10.01
N ILE A 172 -5.73 -7.88 9.92
CA ILE A 172 -4.36 -7.38 9.82
C ILE A 172 -4.17 -6.24 10.82
N LEU A 173 -3.27 -6.46 11.77
CA LEU A 173 -2.81 -5.44 12.70
C LEU A 173 -1.48 -4.87 12.20
N ARG A 174 -1.50 -3.63 11.76
CA ARG A 174 -0.30 -2.88 11.37
C ARG A 174 -0.37 -1.48 11.97
N THR A 175 0.54 -1.21 12.88
CA THR A 175 0.63 0.12 13.48
C THR A 175 1.28 1.10 12.51
N HIS A 176 0.78 2.32 12.50
CA HIS A 176 1.40 3.45 11.83
C HIS A 176 1.70 4.52 12.88
N SER A 177 2.97 4.89 13.00
CA SER A 177 3.38 5.98 13.88
C SER A 177 3.80 7.17 13.05
N ASN A 178 3.31 8.33 13.40
CA ASN A 178 3.77 9.55 12.80
C ASN A 178 5.01 10.05 13.55
N LYS A 179 6.18 9.54 13.14
CA LYS A 179 7.51 10.15 13.21
C LYS A 179 8.08 10.59 14.57
N ASP A 180 7.40 10.44 15.69
CA ASP A 180 8.01 10.72 16.99
C ASP A 180 8.53 9.43 17.64
N PRO A 181 9.87 9.24 17.72
CA PRO A 181 10.45 8.06 18.35
C PRO A 181 10.10 7.90 19.83
N SER A 182 9.71 8.97 20.52
CA SER A 182 9.28 8.93 21.92
C SER A 182 7.94 8.23 22.07
N LEU A 183 7.03 8.41 21.11
CA LEU A 183 5.73 7.74 21.04
C LEU A 183 5.86 6.24 20.88
N VAL A 184 6.80 5.77 20.07
CA VAL A 184 7.03 4.33 19.86
C VAL A 184 7.44 3.64 21.16
N LYS A 185 8.25 4.28 21.97
CA LYS A 185 8.68 3.75 23.28
C LYS A 185 7.55 3.66 24.30
N GLU A 186 6.66 4.65 24.32
CA GLU A 186 5.49 4.60 25.22
C GLU A 186 4.48 3.54 24.79
N ILE A 187 4.23 3.40 23.50
CA ILE A 187 3.33 2.39 22.95
C ILE A 187 3.76 0.97 23.35
N TRP A 188 5.03 0.63 23.19
CA TRP A 188 5.56 -0.66 23.64
C TRP A 188 5.39 -0.88 25.14
N ARG A 189 5.46 0.18 25.93
CA ARG A 189 5.26 0.15 27.37
C ARG A 189 3.80 -0.19 27.74
N TYR A 190 2.82 0.30 26.98
CA TYR A 190 1.41 -0.03 27.19
C TYR A 190 1.05 -1.42 26.68
N LEU A 191 1.61 -1.87 25.55
CA LEU A 191 1.37 -3.21 25.01
C LEU A 191 2.02 -4.32 25.86
N SER A 192 3.04 -4.03 26.65
CA SER A 192 3.64 -4.99 27.59
C SER A 192 2.85 -5.13 28.91
N LEU A 193 1.77 -4.39 29.08
CA LEU A 193 0.90 -4.42 30.26
C LEU A 193 -0.45 -5.15 29.99
N ILE A 194 -0.67 -5.63 28.77
CA ILE A 194 -1.81 -6.46 28.36
C ILE A 194 -1.34 -7.90 28.20
#